data_2100a05150d089d5cc1593b49e5ab060
#
_entry.id   2100a05150d089d5cc1593b49e5ab060
#
_cell.length_a   1.000
_cell.length_b   1.000
_cell.length_c   1.000
_cell.angle_alpha   90.00
_cell.angle_beta   90.00
_cell.angle_gamma   90.00
#
_symmetry.space_group_name_H-M   'P 1'
#
loop_
_entity.id
_entity.type
_entity.pdbx_description
1 polymer ?
#
loop_
_entity_poly.entity_id
_entity_poly.type
_entity_poly.pdbx_seq_one_letter_code
_entity_poly.pdbx_strand_id
1 'polypeptide(L)'
;LRLVGSEMCIRDRPSQVDEHWAVEPEVLKVYAKHYQTGEVIPQALVDKMIKSGKYGQGFATTEYLAASYLDMDYHVLKEIPADLDIEKFEAKVLGDRGLIRQIPSRYRSTYFGHTMEGGYTAGYYSYIWAEVLDCDAFQAYKETGDIFNPEVASKFRKYVLTPGGIDDAMDMYVNFRGKQPSIDPLLENRGLK
;
A
#
# COMPACT_ATOMS: atom_id res chain seq x y z
N LEU A 1 13.97 -13.31 7.47
CA LEU A 1 13.74 -12.17 6.54
C LEU A 1 13.15 -12.60 5.18
N ARG A 2 13.43 -13.82 4.69
CA ARG A 2 12.94 -14.31 3.40
C ARG A 2 11.46 -14.76 3.43
N LEU A 3 10.97 -15.21 4.58
CA LEU A 3 9.58 -15.71 4.75
C LEU A 3 8.56 -14.57 4.94
N VAL A 4 8.91 -13.52 5.66
CA VAL A 4 7.99 -12.42 5.98
C VAL A 4 7.68 -11.55 4.74
N GLY A 5 8.67 -11.28 3.88
CA GLY A 5 8.47 -10.43 2.70
C GLY A 5 7.65 -11.06 1.58
N SER A 6 7.79 -12.37 1.33
CA SER A 6 7.11 -13.04 0.22
C SER A 6 5.66 -13.43 0.56
N GLU A 7 5.39 -13.89 1.77
CA GLU A 7 4.03 -14.31 2.16
C GLU A 7 3.09 -13.11 2.32
N MET A 8 3.56 -12.02 2.91
CA MET A 8 2.75 -10.80 3.06
C MET A 8 2.46 -10.15 1.71
N CYS A 9 3.44 -10.02 0.84
CA CYS A 9 3.24 -9.47 -0.50
C CYS A 9 2.27 -10.30 -1.37
N ILE A 10 2.22 -11.61 -1.21
CA ILE A 10 1.31 -12.49 -1.97
C ILE A 10 -0.09 -12.47 -1.37
N ARG A 11 -0.22 -12.42 -0.02
CA ARG A 11 -1.51 -12.42 0.67
C ARG A 11 -2.27 -11.12 0.50
N ASP A 12 -1.60 -9.97 0.61
CA ASP A 12 -2.25 -8.67 0.69
C ASP A 12 -2.41 -8.01 -0.70
N ARG A 13 -1.60 -8.40 -1.66
CA ARG A 13 -1.54 -7.82 -3.00
C ARG A 13 -2.80 -7.99 -3.84
N PRO A 14 -3.44 -9.17 -3.93
CA PRO A 14 -4.66 -9.32 -4.72
C PRO A 14 -5.80 -8.44 -4.22
N SER A 15 -5.99 -8.33 -2.90
CA SER A 15 -7.06 -7.51 -2.33
C SER A 15 -6.86 -6.02 -2.59
N GLN A 16 -5.63 -5.52 -2.48
CA GLN A 16 -5.33 -4.12 -2.77
C GLN A 16 -5.51 -3.79 -4.26
N VAL A 17 -5.12 -4.70 -5.15
CA VAL A 17 -5.38 -4.51 -6.60
C VAL A 17 -6.87 -4.37 -6.85
N ASP A 18 -7.72 -5.20 -6.22
CA ASP A 18 -9.17 -5.18 -6.40
C ASP A 18 -9.82 -3.88 -5.89
N GLU A 19 -9.21 -3.20 -4.90
CA GLU A 19 -9.69 -1.91 -4.40
C GLU A 19 -9.72 -0.81 -5.47
N HIS A 20 -8.80 -0.86 -6.45
CA HIS A 20 -8.76 0.12 -7.53
C HIS A 20 -10.04 0.14 -8.36
N TRP A 21 -10.64 -1.03 -8.64
CA TRP A 21 -11.90 -1.10 -9.39
C TRP A 21 -13.06 -0.45 -8.64
N ALA A 22 -13.07 -0.51 -7.32
CA ALA A 22 -14.17 0.00 -6.51
C ALA A 22 -14.45 1.50 -6.70
N VAL A 23 -13.45 2.27 -7.09
CA VAL A 23 -13.56 3.72 -7.29
C VAL A 23 -13.57 4.15 -8.76
N GLU A 24 -13.41 3.20 -9.69
CA GLU A 24 -13.47 3.51 -11.12
C GLU A 24 -14.90 3.90 -11.54
N PRO A 25 -15.07 4.95 -12.37
CA PRO A 25 -16.39 5.47 -12.76
C PRO A 25 -17.31 4.42 -13.37
N GLU A 26 -16.78 3.46 -14.11
CA GLU A 26 -17.54 2.38 -14.72
C GLU A 26 -18.16 1.46 -13.67
N VAL A 27 -17.41 1.14 -12.63
CA VAL A 27 -17.84 0.27 -11.54
C VAL A 27 -18.80 1.02 -10.61
N LEU A 28 -18.51 2.29 -10.30
CA LEU A 28 -19.39 3.13 -9.49
C LEU A 28 -20.79 3.25 -10.10
N LYS A 29 -20.93 3.34 -11.41
CA LYS A 29 -22.24 3.36 -12.09
C LYS A 29 -23.08 2.11 -11.84
N VAL A 30 -22.44 0.99 -11.56
CA VAL A 30 -23.16 -0.28 -11.31
C VAL A 30 -23.70 -0.35 -9.89
N TYR A 31 -22.90 -0.03 -8.90
CA TYR A 31 -23.27 -0.26 -7.49
C TYR A 31 -23.57 1.00 -6.68
N ALA A 32 -22.94 2.14 -7.02
CA ALA A 32 -23.11 3.37 -6.27
C ALA A 32 -24.42 4.07 -6.62
N LYS A 33 -25.54 3.55 -6.09
CA LYS A 33 -26.90 4.05 -6.32
C LYS A 33 -27.52 4.56 -5.04
N HIS A 34 -28.34 5.61 -5.17
CA HIS A 34 -29.09 6.14 -4.04
C HIS A 34 -30.09 5.09 -3.54
N TYR A 35 -30.08 4.81 -2.24
CA TYR A 35 -30.79 3.69 -1.64
C TYR A 35 -32.32 3.75 -1.77
N GLN A 36 -32.91 4.94 -1.95
CA GLN A 36 -34.35 5.12 -2.16
C GLN A 36 -34.72 5.29 -3.63
N THR A 37 -33.97 6.14 -4.38
CA THR A 37 -34.34 6.51 -5.76
C THR A 37 -33.73 5.60 -6.81
N GLY A 38 -32.66 4.87 -6.48
CA GLY A 38 -31.91 4.05 -7.43
C GLY A 38 -31.05 4.86 -8.41
N GLU A 39 -31.03 6.18 -8.27
CA GLU A 39 -30.20 7.05 -9.13
C GLU A 39 -28.70 6.78 -8.91
N VAL A 40 -27.94 6.76 -10.01
CA VAL A 40 -26.49 6.60 -9.97
C VAL A 40 -25.85 7.82 -9.32
N ILE A 41 -24.75 7.60 -8.60
CA ILE A 41 -23.96 8.67 -7.98
C ILE A 41 -23.63 9.78 -9.00
N PRO A 42 -23.91 11.06 -8.69
CA PRO A 42 -23.56 12.17 -9.58
C PRO A 42 -22.07 12.27 -9.85
N GLN A 43 -21.66 12.52 -11.09
CA GLN A 43 -20.24 12.65 -11.48
C GLN A 43 -19.51 13.69 -10.63
N ALA A 44 -20.17 14.81 -10.27
CA ALA A 44 -19.58 15.84 -9.42
C ALA A 44 -19.20 15.35 -8.02
N LEU A 45 -19.87 14.31 -7.48
CA LEU A 45 -19.48 13.66 -6.22
C LEU A 45 -18.29 12.73 -6.42
N VAL A 46 -18.26 11.98 -7.51
CA VAL A 46 -17.10 11.15 -7.88
C VAL A 46 -15.85 11.99 -8.01
N ASP A 47 -15.93 13.13 -8.71
CA ASP A 47 -14.80 14.05 -8.87
C ASP A 47 -14.30 14.61 -7.52
N LYS A 48 -15.22 14.89 -6.60
CA LYS A 48 -14.87 15.31 -5.24
C LYS A 48 -14.19 14.20 -4.44
N MET A 49 -14.65 12.96 -4.56
CA MET A 49 -14.03 11.79 -3.92
C MET A 49 -12.57 11.63 -4.40
N ILE A 50 -12.34 11.67 -5.71
CA ILE A 50 -11.00 11.55 -6.29
C ILE A 50 -10.08 12.69 -5.79
N LYS A 51 -10.57 13.93 -5.78
CA LYS A 51 -9.80 15.07 -5.24
C LYS A 51 -9.51 14.93 -3.75
N SER A 52 -10.48 14.47 -2.97
CA SER A 52 -10.33 14.25 -1.53
C SER A 52 -9.27 13.19 -1.23
N GLY A 53 -9.22 12.10 -2.03
CA GLY A 53 -8.21 11.05 -1.89
C GLY A 53 -6.77 11.54 -2.10
N LYS A 54 -6.59 12.62 -2.85
CA LYS A 54 -5.27 13.25 -3.10
C LYS A 54 -4.90 14.34 -2.08
N TYR A 55 -5.86 14.77 -1.26
CA TYR A 55 -5.62 15.83 -0.28
C TYR A 55 -4.82 15.34 0.91
N GLY A 56 -3.79 16.11 1.29
CA GLY A 56 -2.98 15.80 2.48
C GLY A 56 -2.05 14.59 2.33
N GLN A 57 -1.81 14.09 1.11
CA GLN A 57 -1.00 12.90 0.87
C GLN A 57 0.46 13.04 1.32
N GLY A 58 1.03 14.24 1.29
CA GLY A 58 2.34 14.50 1.88
C GLY A 58 2.38 14.20 3.38
N PHE A 59 1.34 14.63 4.12
CA PHE A 59 1.21 14.31 5.55
C PHE A 59 1.03 12.80 5.76
N ALA A 60 0.04 12.19 5.10
CA ALA A 60 -0.28 10.77 5.27
C ALA A 60 0.88 9.85 4.90
N THR A 61 1.60 10.16 3.83
CA THR A 61 2.78 9.39 3.41
C THR A 61 3.93 9.53 4.41
N THR A 62 4.18 10.75 4.92
CA THR A 62 5.25 10.98 5.89
C THR A 62 4.95 10.31 7.23
N GLU A 63 3.72 10.41 7.73
CA GLU A 63 3.24 9.73 8.94
C GLU A 63 3.42 8.21 8.85
N TYR A 64 3.05 7.64 7.70
CA TYR A 64 3.22 6.21 7.44
C TYR A 64 4.69 5.80 7.39
N LEU A 65 5.53 6.54 6.65
CA LEU A 65 6.96 6.27 6.53
C LEU A 65 7.67 6.38 7.89
N ALA A 66 7.26 7.33 8.73
CA ALA A 66 7.79 7.46 10.09
C ALA A 66 7.56 6.17 10.90
N ALA A 67 6.36 5.59 10.83
CA ALA A 67 6.07 4.31 11.48
C ALA A 67 6.91 3.15 10.89
N SER A 68 7.08 3.13 9.57
CA SER A 68 7.92 2.11 8.90
C SER A 68 9.39 2.19 9.32
N TYR A 69 9.93 3.39 9.44
CA TYR A 69 11.28 3.60 9.96
C TYR A 69 11.41 3.23 11.43
N LEU A 70 10.42 3.60 12.25
CA LEU A 70 10.41 3.28 13.67
C LEU A 70 10.42 1.76 13.88
N ASP A 71 9.62 1.01 13.12
CA ASP A 71 9.63 -0.45 13.11
C ASP A 71 11.04 -0.98 12.82
N MET A 72 11.66 -0.53 11.74
CA MET A 72 13.00 -0.99 11.37
C MET A 72 14.06 -0.60 12.41
N ASP A 73 13.99 0.59 12.99
CA ASP A 73 14.97 1.06 13.98
C ASP A 73 14.93 0.23 15.26
N TYR A 74 13.76 -0.25 15.70
CA TYR A 74 13.67 -1.21 16.79
C TYR A 74 14.30 -2.56 16.43
N HIS A 75 14.06 -3.06 15.22
CA HIS A 75 14.42 -4.42 14.84
C HIS A 75 15.85 -4.57 14.27
N VAL A 76 16.58 -3.48 14.11
CA VAL A 76 18.03 -3.52 13.85
C VAL A 76 18.88 -3.43 15.12
N LEU A 77 18.27 -3.19 16.29
CA LEU A 77 18.97 -3.23 17.55
C LEU A 77 19.51 -4.64 17.82
N LYS A 78 20.80 -4.73 18.13
CA LYS A 78 21.43 -6.02 18.52
C LYS A 78 20.98 -6.49 19.90
N GLU A 79 20.80 -5.53 20.79
CA GLU A 79 20.34 -5.72 22.17
C GLU A 79 19.40 -4.58 22.53
N ILE A 80 18.35 -4.88 23.28
CA ILE A 80 17.45 -3.86 23.82
C ILE A 80 17.96 -3.52 25.22
N PRO A 81 18.44 -2.29 25.49
CA PRO A 81 18.85 -1.88 26.80
C PRO A 81 17.70 -1.99 27.81
N ALA A 82 17.96 -2.53 28.99
CA ALA A 82 16.93 -2.71 30.03
C ALA A 82 16.32 -1.38 30.52
N ASP A 83 17.05 -0.29 30.36
CA ASP A 83 16.67 1.08 30.75
C ASP A 83 16.32 1.95 29.51
N LEU A 84 15.97 1.35 28.39
CA LEU A 84 15.62 2.06 27.18
C LEU A 84 14.44 3.02 27.40
N ASP A 85 14.72 4.32 27.32
CA ASP A 85 13.69 5.35 27.31
C ASP A 85 13.05 5.39 25.92
N ILE A 86 11.86 4.78 25.82
CA ILE A 86 11.13 4.58 24.57
C ILE A 86 10.80 5.91 23.87
N GLU A 87 10.42 6.94 24.66
CA GLU A 87 10.06 8.24 24.08
C GLU A 87 11.29 8.96 23.51
N LYS A 88 12.41 8.89 24.21
CA LYS A 88 13.67 9.46 23.71
C LYS A 88 14.20 8.70 22.51
N PHE A 89 14.09 7.37 22.50
CA PHE A 89 14.47 6.57 21.35
C PHE A 89 13.65 6.95 20.13
N GLU A 90 12.33 6.97 20.23
CA GLU A 90 11.42 7.37 19.14
C GLU A 90 11.75 8.77 18.62
N ALA A 91 11.87 9.75 19.54
CA ALA A 91 12.18 11.13 19.19
C ALA A 91 13.53 11.26 18.48
N LYS A 92 14.53 10.48 18.92
CA LYS A 92 15.85 10.47 18.31
C LYS A 92 15.84 9.89 16.91
N VAL A 93 15.35 8.67 16.74
CA VAL A 93 15.44 7.96 15.44
C VAL A 93 14.61 8.62 14.35
N LEU A 94 13.46 9.19 14.70
CA LEU A 94 12.62 9.92 13.77
C LEU A 94 13.18 11.33 13.50
N GLY A 95 13.73 12.00 14.51
CA GLY A 95 14.39 13.29 14.37
C GLY A 95 15.65 13.22 13.50
N ASP A 96 16.47 12.19 13.66
CA ASP A 96 17.67 11.95 12.85
C ASP A 96 17.31 11.76 11.36
N ARG A 97 16.09 11.32 11.05
CA ARG A 97 15.56 11.21 9.67
C ARG A 97 14.85 12.47 9.17
N GLY A 98 14.87 13.53 9.97
CA GLY A 98 14.31 14.83 9.60
C GLY A 98 12.78 14.94 9.76
N LEU A 99 12.15 14.04 10.52
CA LEU A 99 10.72 14.17 10.80
C LEU A 99 10.43 15.46 11.56
N ILE A 100 9.57 16.30 11.00
CA ILE A 100 9.16 17.56 11.61
C ILE A 100 8.16 17.31 12.75
N ARG A 101 8.19 18.15 13.77
CA ARG A 101 7.34 18.00 15.00
C ARG A 101 5.84 18.02 14.72
N GLN A 102 5.40 18.62 13.63
CA GLN A 102 4.00 18.73 13.24
C GLN A 102 3.42 17.45 12.66
N ILE A 103 4.29 16.49 12.29
CA ILE A 103 3.87 15.18 11.78
C ILE A 103 4.31 14.12 12.80
N PRO A 104 3.38 13.56 13.60
CA PRO A 104 3.68 12.44 14.47
C PRO A 104 3.86 11.16 13.65
N SER A 105 4.54 10.17 14.20
CA SER A 105 4.47 8.82 13.66
C SER A 105 3.03 8.29 13.73
N ARG A 106 2.59 7.55 12.72
CA ARG A 106 1.25 6.93 12.68
C ARG A 106 0.96 6.07 13.91
N TYR A 107 1.99 5.40 14.43
CA TYR A 107 1.95 4.67 15.69
C TYR A 107 3.06 5.16 16.61
N ARG A 108 2.71 5.37 17.87
CA ARG A 108 3.69 5.54 18.93
C ARG A 108 4.12 4.17 19.40
N SER A 109 5.36 4.04 19.85
CA SER A 109 5.96 2.79 20.27
C SER A 109 5.11 1.98 21.25
N THR A 110 4.39 2.67 22.14
CA THR A 110 3.57 2.06 23.19
C THR A 110 2.29 1.36 22.74
N TYR A 111 1.86 1.59 21.49
CA TYR A 111 0.66 0.97 20.91
C TYR A 111 0.85 0.50 19.47
N PHE A 112 2.10 0.23 19.08
CA PHE A 112 2.41 -0.25 17.74
C PHE A 112 2.23 -1.78 17.64
N GLY A 113 1.00 -2.24 17.88
CA GLY A 113 0.67 -3.66 17.91
C GLY A 113 0.99 -4.42 16.63
N HIS A 114 0.96 -3.77 15.44
CA HIS A 114 1.33 -4.39 14.17
C HIS A 114 2.72 -5.03 14.20
N THR A 115 3.69 -4.37 14.81
CA THR A 115 5.09 -4.76 14.79
C THR A 115 5.54 -5.41 16.10
N MET A 116 4.91 -5.05 17.24
CA MET A 116 5.30 -5.57 18.57
C MET A 116 4.56 -6.86 18.95
N GLU A 117 3.31 -7.04 18.46
CA GLU A 117 2.47 -8.19 18.82
C GLU A 117 2.03 -8.99 17.59
N GLY A 118 2.10 -8.41 16.41
CA GLY A 118 1.56 -8.95 15.19
C GLY A 118 2.60 -9.57 14.26
N GLY A 119 2.15 -10.01 13.09
CA GLY A 119 2.98 -10.63 12.06
C GLY A 119 3.80 -9.66 11.21
N TYR A 120 3.85 -8.35 11.55
CA TYR A 120 4.53 -7.32 10.76
C TYR A 120 5.84 -6.82 11.39
N THR A 121 6.42 -7.59 12.28
CA THR A 121 7.73 -7.33 12.90
C THR A 121 8.81 -7.13 11.85
N ALA A 122 9.49 -5.99 11.84
CA ALA A 122 10.43 -5.56 10.80
C ALA A 122 9.83 -5.59 9.38
N GLY A 123 8.51 -5.45 9.28
CA GLY A 123 7.76 -5.64 8.05
C GLY A 123 6.67 -4.61 7.77
N TYR A 124 6.53 -3.55 8.60
CA TYR A 124 5.48 -2.56 8.40
C TYR A 124 5.59 -1.82 7.05
N TYR A 125 6.79 -1.66 6.53
CA TYR A 125 7.04 -1.09 5.20
C TYR A 125 6.37 -1.87 4.05
N SER A 126 5.99 -3.13 4.28
CA SER A 126 5.39 -3.98 3.26
C SER A 126 4.09 -3.44 2.68
N TYR A 127 3.33 -2.65 3.45
CA TYR A 127 2.11 -2.02 2.95
C TYR A 127 2.38 -1.05 1.79
N ILE A 128 3.36 -0.16 1.91
CA ILE A 128 3.68 0.77 0.81
C ILE A 128 4.36 0.03 -0.35
N TRP A 129 5.12 -1.01 -0.05
CA TRP A 129 5.70 -1.85 -1.10
C TRP A 129 4.61 -2.58 -1.88
N ALA A 130 3.61 -3.14 -1.18
CA ALA A 130 2.46 -3.75 -1.82
C ALA A 130 1.68 -2.72 -2.67
N GLU A 131 1.51 -1.49 -2.18
CA GLU A 131 0.84 -0.41 -2.93
C GLU A 131 1.60 0.00 -4.19
N VAL A 132 2.93 -0.03 -4.21
CA VAL A 132 3.71 0.15 -5.46
C VAL A 132 3.31 -0.90 -6.49
N LEU A 133 3.20 -2.14 -6.04
CA LEU A 133 2.93 -3.28 -6.92
C LEU A 133 1.47 -3.33 -7.38
N ASP A 134 0.52 -2.98 -6.50
CA ASP A 134 -0.90 -2.97 -6.85
C ASP A 134 -1.24 -1.84 -7.83
N CYS A 135 -0.71 -0.64 -7.60
CA CYS A 135 -0.87 0.48 -8.52
C CYS A 135 -0.31 0.17 -9.92
N ASP A 136 0.90 -0.40 -9.99
CA ASP A 136 1.50 -0.77 -11.28
C ASP A 136 0.80 -1.98 -11.92
N ALA A 137 0.27 -2.92 -11.12
CA ALA A 137 -0.53 -4.04 -11.62
C ALA A 137 -1.85 -3.55 -12.23
N PHE A 138 -2.54 -2.62 -11.56
CA PHE A 138 -3.75 -2.02 -12.10
C PHE A 138 -3.47 -1.17 -13.35
N GLN A 139 -2.30 -0.53 -13.41
CA GLN A 139 -1.84 0.19 -14.59
C GLN A 139 -1.76 -0.71 -15.82
N ALA A 140 -1.47 -2.01 -15.68
CA ALA A 140 -1.49 -2.94 -16.81
C ALA A 140 -2.86 -3.02 -17.50
N TYR A 141 -3.94 -2.93 -16.73
CA TYR A 141 -5.29 -2.88 -17.30
C TYR A 141 -5.56 -1.52 -17.95
N LYS A 142 -5.20 -0.42 -17.30
CA LYS A 142 -5.37 0.93 -17.86
C LYS A 142 -4.63 1.13 -19.18
N GLU A 143 -3.46 0.54 -19.32
CA GLU A 143 -2.66 0.58 -20.57
C GLU A 143 -3.39 -0.06 -21.77
N THR A 144 -4.34 -0.95 -21.56
CA THR A 144 -5.15 -1.56 -22.62
C THR A 144 -6.35 -0.70 -23.04
N GLY A 145 -6.71 0.30 -22.23
CA GLY A 145 -7.95 1.06 -22.38
C GLY A 145 -9.21 0.34 -21.90
N ASP A 146 -9.07 -0.86 -21.35
CA ASP A 146 -10.16 -1.69 -20.80
C ASP A 146 -9.76 -2.25 -19.45
N ILE A 147 -10.34 -1.71 -18.37
CA ILE A 147 -10.05 -2.15 -17.01
C ILE A 147 -10.54 -3.57 -16.70
N PHE A 148 -11.31 -4.18 -17.58
CA PHE A 148 -11.78 -5.57 -17.50
C PHE A 148 -11.13 -6.47 -18.54
N ASN A 149 -10.00 -6.06 -19.12
CA ASN A 149 -9.33 -6.79 -20.18
C ASN A 149 -9.07 -8.26 -19.81
N PRO A 150 -9.64 -9.24 -20.53
CA PRO A 150 -9.57 -10.66 -20.17
C PRO A 150 -8.17 -11.26 -20.35
N GLU A 151 -7.34 -10.70 -21.23
CA GLU A 151 -5.97 -11.19 -21.44
C GLU A 151 -5.08 -10.81 -20.25
N VAL A 152 -5.20 -9.55 -19.77
CA VAL A 152 -4.49 -9.10 -18.57
C VAL A 152 -4.98 -9.89 -17.35
N ALA A 153 -6.30 -10.07 -17.21
CA ALA A 153 -6.89 -10.85 -16.13
C ALA A 153 -6.38 -12.31 -16.13
N SER A 154 -6.29 -12.93 -17.31
CA SER A 154 -5.76 -14.30 -17.46
C SER A 154 -4.29 -14.39 -17.07
N LYS A 155 -3.47 -13.39 -17.45
CA LYS A 155 -2.06 -13.32 -17.02
C LYS A 155 -1.95 -13.11 -15.51
N PHE A 156 -2.75 -12.19 -14.93
CA PHE A 156 -2.77 -11.95 -13.49
C PHE A 156 -3.13 -13.23 -12.73
N ARG A 157 -4.19 -13.91 -13.14
CA ARG A 157 -4.57 -15.20 -12.57
C ARG A 157 -3.44 -16.24 -12.69
N LYS A 158 -2.84 -16.38 -13.86
CA LYS A 158 -1.81 -17.40 -14.14
C LYS A 158 -0.52 -17.17 -13.35
N TYR A 159 -0.05 -15.93 -13.30
CA TYR A 159 1.28 -15.62 -12.77
C TYR A 159 1.30 -15.07 -11.35
N VAL A 160 0.16 -14.57 -10.85
CA VAL A 160 0.06 -13.97 -9.51
C VAL A 160 -0.81 -14.84 -8.58
N LEU A 161 -2.04 -15.17 -9.00
CA LEU A 161 -2.98 -15.85 -8.10
C LEU A 161 -2.73 -17.34 -8.00
N THR A 162 -2.51 -18.02 -9.13
CA THR A 162 -2.39 -19.49 -9.17
C THR A 162 -1.13 -20.03 -8.50
N PRO A 163 0.07 -19.43 -8.68
CA PRO A 163 1.29 -19.97 -8.10
C PRO A 163 1.36 -19.81 -6.58
N GLY A 164 0.66 -18.82 -6.01
CA GLY A 164 0.75 -18.54 -4.58
C GLY A 164 2.19 -18.21 -4.18
N GLY A 165 2.79 -19.01 -3.31
CA GLY A 165 4.16 -18.81 -2.81
C GLY A 165 5.19 -19.80 -3.34
N ILE A 166 4.97 -20.40 -4.50
CA ILE A 166 5.85 -21.45 -5.04
C ILE A 166 7.15 -20.87 -5.61
N ASP A 167 7.05 -19.74 -6.31
CA ASP A 167 8.16 -19.06 -6.98
C ASP A 167 8.53 -17.74 -6.28
N ASP A 168 9.65 -17.14 -6.69
CA ASP A 168 10.02 -15.81 -6.24
C ASP A 168 8.95 -14.78 -6.63
N ALA A 169 8.55 -13.95 -5.68
CA ALA A 169 7.44 -13.02 -5.88
C ALA A 169 7.72 -11.98 -6.97
N MET A 170 8.98 -11.55 -7.13
CA MET A 170 9.35 -10.61 -8.17
C MET A 170 9.36 -11.27 -9.54
N ASP A 171 9.80 -12.50 -9.64
CA ASP A 171 9.78 -13.26 -10.89
C ASP A 171 8.32 -13.50 -11.35
N MET A 172 7.43 -13.87 -10.43
CA MET A 172 6.00 -13.98 -10.71
C MET A 172 5.42 -12.65 -11.21
N TYR A 173 5.79 -11.55 -10.56
CA TYR A 173 5.34 -10.22 -10.95
C TYR A 173 5.83 -9.84 -12.34
N VAL A 174 7.12 -10.04 -12.62
CA VAL A 174 7.72 -9.75 -13.94
C VAL A 174 7.09 -10.63 -15.03
N ASN A 175 6.79 -11.89 -14.75
CA ASN A 175 6.08 -12.76 -15.69
C ASN A 175 4.66 -12.26 -16.01
N PHE A 176 3.98 -11.64 -15.03
CA PHE A 176 2.70 -10.99 -15.25
C PHE A 176 2.85 -9.68 -16.03
N ARG A 177 3.71 -8.78 -15.55
CA ARG A 177 3.79 -7.37 -16.01
C ARG A 177 4.67 -7.20 -17.25
N GLY A 178 5.62 -8.13 -17.47
CA GLY A 178 6.64 -8.05 -18.53
C GLY A 178 7.80 -7.09 -18.22
N LYS A 179 7.79 -6.46 -17.05
CA LYS A 179 8.81 -5.50 -16.60
C LYS A 179 8.86 -5.42 -15.07
N GLN A 180 9.90 -4.83 -14.53
CA GLN A 180 9.97 -4.46 -13.11
C GLN A 180 8.89 -3.43 -12.76
N PRO A 181 8.37 -3.43 -11.52
CA PRO A 181 7.39 -2.45 -11.07
C PRO A 181 7.97 -1.04 -11.09
N SER A 182 7.11 -0.06 -11.37
CA SER A 182 7.42 1.37 -11.27
C SER A 182 6.70 2.00 -10.09
N ILE A 183 7.35 2.97 -9.45
CA ILE A 183 6.72 3.80 -8.41
C ILE A 183 5.78 4.85 -8.99
N ASP A 184 5.89 5.15 -10.28
CA ASP A 184 5.13 6.22 -10.92
C ASP A 184 3.61 6.09 -10.76
N PRO A 185 2.98 4.91 -10.96
CA PRO A 185 1.55 4.74 -10.73
C PRO A 185 1.10 5.05 -9.31
N LEU A 186 1.93 4.71 -8.30
CA LEU A 186 1.66 5.07 -6.90
C LEU A 186 1.68 6.58 -6.70
N LEU A 187 2.71 7.26 -7.23
CA LEU A 187 2.83 8.71 -7.09
C LEU A 187 1.67 9.45 -7.76
N GLU A 188 1.24 8.99 -8.93
CA GLU A 188 0.06 9.52 -9.64
C GLU A 188 -1.23 9.28 -8.84
N ASN A 189 -1.41 8.08 -8.31
CA ASN A 189 -2.57 7.71 -7.48
C ASN A 189 -2.67 8.62 -6.24
N ARG A 190 -1.56 8.89 -5.58
CA ARG A 190 -1.47 9.77 -4.43
C ARG A 190 -1.44 11.26 -4.78
N GLY A 191 -1.36 11.64 -6.06
CA GLY A 191 -1.25 13.04 -6.48
C GLY A 191 0.06 13.70 -6.06
N LEU A 192 1.13 12.93 -5.95
CA LEU A 192 2.49 13.38 -5.64
C LEU A 192 3.35 13.55 -6.90
N LYS A 193 2.78 13.20 -8.07
CA LYS A 193 3.36 13.40 -9.41
C LYS A 193 2.29 13.95 -10.34
#